data_1a5f1465a5d9ce10f4a6e7c0c5283de6
#
_entry.id   1a5f1465a5d9ce10f4a6e7c0c5283de6
#
_cell.length_a   1.000
_cell.length_b   1.000
_cell.length_c   1.000
_cell.angle_alpha   90.00
_cell.angle_beta   90.00
_cell.angle_gamma   90.00
#
_symmetry.space_group_name_H-M   'P 1'
#
loop_
_entity.id
_entity.type
_entity.pdbx_description
1 polymer ?
#
loop_
_entity_poly.entity_id
_entity_poly.type
_entity_poly.pdbx_seq_one_letter_code
_entity_poly.pdbx_strand_id
1 'polypeptide(L)'
;MNTIYIAEISNEAASKTKGLVLKELLDKLLSSKTNDIVVDFNGITRFASPFFNYSFAALALIYGFDAIRAIQIRNISEVGSDTYETSMENAEMISKHPEHVIEINQIVDNTPKKVLS
;
A
#
# COMPACT_ATOMS: atom_id res chain seq x y z
N MET A 1 -10.37 -18.64 2.88
CA MET A 1 -9.29 -17.74 2.46
C MET A 1 -9.90 -16.45 1.94
N ASN A 2 -9.32 -15.35 2.30
CA ASN A 2 -9.89 -14.04 1.99
C ASN A 2 -9.03 -13.36 0.94
N THR A 3 -9.49 -13.40 -0.31
CA THR A 3 -8.73 -12.88 -1.43
C THR A 3 -9.38 -11.62 -1.98
N ILE A 4 -8.56 -10.58 -2.14
CA ILE A 4 -8.97 -9.37 -2.82
C ILE A 4 -8.27 -9.35 -4.18
N TYR A 5 -9.04 -9.24 -5.24
CA TYR A 5 -8.49 -9.16 -6.60
C TYR A 5 -8.44 -7.70 -7.01
N ILE A 6 -7.22 -7.20 -7.21
CA ILE A 6 -7.06 -5.78 -7.56
C ILE A 6 -7.76 -5.47 -8.87
N ALA A 7 -7.79 -6.42 -9.81
CA ALA A 7 -8.44 -6.19 -11.08
C ALA A 7 -9.94 -5.89 -10.96
N GLU A 8 -10.55 -6.27 -9.84
CA GLU A 8 -11.96 -5.95 -9.58
C GLU A 8 -12.13 -4.53 -9.06
N ILE A 9 -11.05 -3.92 -8.61
CA ILE A 9 -11.07 -2.55 -8.10
C ILE A 9 -10.67 -1.58 -9.20
N SER A 10 -9.66 -1.94 -9.98
CA SER A 10 -9.05 -1.00 -10.91
C SER A 10 -8.25 -1.76 -11.96
N ASN A 11 -7.98 -1.10 -13.08
CA ASN A 11 -7.09 -1.64 -14.09
C ASN A 11 -5.62 -1.43 -13.73
N GLU A 12 -5.35 -0.53 -12.78
CA GLU A 12 -3.99 -0.16 -12.41
C GLU A 12 -3.87 -0.07 -10.89
N ALA A 13 -2.69 -0.38 -10.39
CA ALA A 13 -2.38 -0.17 -8.99
C ALA A 13 -1.51 1.08 -8.86
N ALA A 14 -2.10 2.24 -9.17
CA ALA A 14 -1.32 3.46 -9.35
C ALA A 14 -1.86 4.66 -8.60
N SER A 15 -3.17 4.83 -8.47
CA SER A 15 -3.71 6.08 -7.96
C SER A 15 -3.97 6.03 -6.46
N LYS A 16 -3.93 7.21 -5.85
CA LYS A 16 -4.31 7.37 -4.46
C LYS A 16 -5.75 6.90 -4.21
N THR A 17 -6.66 7.28 -5.12
CA THR A 17 -8.07 6.94 -4.97
C THR A 17 -8.26 5.43 -4.87
N LYS A 18 -7.62 4.68 -5.75
CA LYS A 18 -7.76 3.23 -5.72
C LYS A 18 -7.01 2.62 -4.54
N GLY A 19 -5.92 3.24 -4.12
CA GLY A 19 -5.24 2.82 -2.90
C GLY A 19 -6.14 2.93 -1.69
N LEU A 20 -6.92 4.00 -1.62
CA LEU A 20 -7.85 4.18 -0.50
C LEU A 20 -8.97 3.15 -0.54
N VAL A 21 -9.41 2.74 -1.72
CA VAL A 21 -10.40 1.67 -1.82
C VAL A 21 -9.83 0.38 -1.24
N LEU A 22 -8.61 0.03 -1.62
CA LEU A 22 -7.98 -1.17 -1.08
C LEU A 22 -7.78 -1.05 0.43
N LYS A 23 -7.36 0.13 0.89
CA LYS A 23 -7.17 0.36 2.32
C LYS A 23 -8.45 0.05 3.09
N GLU A 24 -9.59 0.52 2.58
CA GLU A 24 -10.85 0.29 3.26
C GLU A 24 -11.20 -1.19 3.33
N LEU A 25 -10.99 -1.91 2.22
CA LEU A 25 -11.28 -3.33 2.18
C LEU A 25 -10.39 -4.11 3.17
N LEU A 26 -9.10 -3.79 3.16
CA LEU A 26 -8.17 -4.46 4.07
C LEU A 26 -8.43 -4.09 5.52
N ASP A 27 -8.80 -2.83 5.77
CA ASP A 27 -9.08 -2.39 7.12
C ASP A 27 -10.23 -3.19 7.72
N LYS A 28 -11.26 -3.46 6.94
CA LYS A 28 -12.38 -4.28 7.41
C LYS A 28 -11.94 -5.67 7.78
N LEU A 29 -11.08 -6.28 6.98
CA LEU A 29 -10.60 -7.62 7.26
C LEU A 29 -9.68 -7.62 8.47
N LEU A 30 -8.79 -6.65 8.58
CA LEU A 30 -7.85 -6.58 9.68
C LEU A 30 -8.55 -6.29 11.00
N SER A 31 -9.53 -5.40 10.99
CA SER A 31 -10.25 -5.07 12.22
C SER A 31 -11.11 -6.22 12.69
N SER A 32 -11.51 -7.10 11.77
CA SER A 32 -12.25 -8.32 12.11
C SER A 32 -11.33 -9.45 12.53
N LYS A 33 -10.02 -9.20 12.57
CA LYS A 33 -9.01 -10.21 12.91
C LYS A 33 -9.04 -11.38 11.94
N THR A 34 -9.29 -11.08 10.68
CA THR A 34 -9.32 -12.09 9.63
C THR A 34 -7.91 -12.59 9.36
N ASN A 35 -7.76 -13.90 9.24
CA ASN A 35 -6.50 -14.53 8.91
C ASN A 35 -6.45 -14.85 7.42
N ASP A 36 -5.25 -15.16 6.93
CA ASP A 36 -5.05 -15.66 5.57
C ASP A 36 -5.57 -14.70 4.51
N ILE A 37 -5.25 -13.43 4.68
CA ILE A 37 -5.61 -12.41 3.71
C ILE A 37 -4.67 -12.50 2.51
N VAL A 38 -5.23 -12.49 1.31
CA VAL A 38 -4.47 -12.54 0.06
C VAL A 38 -4.91 -11.36 -0.80
N VAL A 39 -3.93 -10.67 -1.37
CA VAL A 39 -4.20 -9.62 -2.36
C VAL A 39 -3.58 -10.09 -3.67
N ASP A 40 -4.40 -10.23 -4.69
CA ASP A 40 -3.99 -10.81 -5.97
C ASP A 40 -3.95 -9.72 -7.03
N PHE A 41 -2.77 -9.57 -7.64
CA PHE A 41 -2.53 -8.53 -8.65
C PHE A 41 -2.59 -9.07 -10.08
N ASN A 42 -3.16 -10.25 -10.26
CA ASN A 42 -3.22 -10.84 -11.60
C ASN A 42 -3.89 -9.87 -12.58
N GLY A 43 -3.23 -9.65 -13.71
CA GLY A 43 -3.75 -8.76 -14.73
C GLY A 43 -3.34 -7.31 -14.59
N ILE A 44 -2.69 -6.96 -13.49
CA ILE A 44 -2.25 -5.59 -13.25
C ILE A 44 -0.82 -5.43 -13.75
N THR A 45 -0.62 -4.43 -14.62
CA THR A 45 0.70 -4.19 -15.20
C THR A 45 1.25 -2.80 -14.90
N ARG A 46 0.42 -1.89 -14.43
CA ARG A 46 0.87 -0.52 -14.12
C ARG A 46 0.84 -0.30 -12.62
N PHE A 47 1.94 0.20 -12.09
CA PHE A 47 2.10 0.41 -10.66
C PHE A 47 2.69 1.78 -10.41
N ALA A 48 2.23 2.43 -9.33
CA ALA A 48 2.83 3.68 -8.89
C ALA A 48 2.70 3.78 -7.38
N SER A 49 3.63 4.51 -6.79
CA SER A 49 3.75 4.60 -5.34
C SER A 49 2.48 5.05 -4.62
N PRO A 50 1.71 6.02 -5.14
CA PRO A 50 0.54 6.48 -4.40
C PRO A 50 -0.42 5.35 -4.03
N PHE A 51 -0.60 4.37 -4.91
CA PHE A 51 -1.47 3.26 -4.60
C PHE A 51 -1.03 2.55 -3.31
N PHE A 52 0.25 2.22 -3.23
CA PHE A 52 0.78 1.50 -2.07
C PHE A 52 0.90 2.40 -0.85
N ASN A 53 1.26 3.66 -1.06
CA ASN A 53 1.38 4.60 0.06
C ASN A 53 0.06 4.77 0.79
N TYR A 54 -1.04 4.75 0.07
CA TYR A 54 -2.37 4.98 0.65
C TYR A 54 -3.11 3.69 0.96
N SER A 55 -2.49 2.53 0.77
CA SER A 55 -3.09 1.27 1.15
C SER A 55 -2.21 0.54 2.16
N PHE A 56 -1.31 -0.31 1.67
CA PHE A 56 -0.49 -1.14 2.57
C PHE A 56 0.35 -0.30 3.53
N ALA A 57 1.01 0.73 3.04
CA ALA A 57 1.89 1.52 3.90
C ALA A 57 1.10 2.27 4.96
N ALA A 58 -0.05 2.84 4.57
CA ALA A 58 -0.90 3.54 5.51
C ALA A 58 -1.39 2.59 6.61
N LEU A 59 -1.74 1.37 6.24
CA LEU A 59 -2.21 0.39 7.21
C LEU A 59 -1.09 -0.10 8.10
N ALA A 60 0.13 -0.18 7.57
CA ALA A 60 1.27 -0.60 8.37
C ALA A 60 1.53 0.39 9.51
N LEU A 61 1.26 1.67 9.28
CA LEU A 61 1.42 2.67 10.33
C LEU A 61 0.35 2.53 11.42
N ILE A 62 -0.76 1.89 11.09
CA ILE A 62 -1.86 1.68 12.03
C ILE A 62 -1.75 0.33 12.74
N TYR A 63 -1.55 -0.73 11.98
CA TYR A 63 -1.60 -2.10 12.48
C TYR A 63 -0.23 -2.71 12.76
N GLY A 64 0.84 -2.03 12.30
CA GLY A 64 2.19 -2.56 12.45
C GLY A 64 2.67 -3.19 11.15
N PHE A 65 3.98 -3.11 10.93
CA PHE A 65 4.58 -3.59 9.69
C PHE A 65 4.53 -5.12 9.59
N ASP A 66 4.70 -5.80 10.71
CA ASP A 66 4.65 -7.26 10.70
C ASP A 66 3.28 -7.76 10.27
N ALA A 67 2.22 -7.12 10.75
CA ALA A 67 0.85 -7.52 10.41
C ALA A 67 0.59 -7.34 8.91
N ILE A 68 1.06 -6.24 8.36
CA ILE A 68 0.81 -5.95 6.94
C ILE A 68 1.69 -6.82 6.05
N ARG A 69 2.94 -7.07 6.45
CA ARG A 69 3.81 -7.94 5.66
C ARG A 69 3.36 -9.40 5.69
N ALA A 70 2.51 -9.76 6.65
CA ALA A 70 1.94 -11.11 6.70
C ALA A 70 0.85 -11.31 5.64
N ILE A 71 0.31 -10.23 5.06
CA ILE A 71 -0.65 -10.35 3.99
C ILE A 71 0.05 -10.93 2.76
N GLN A 72 -0.51 -12.01 2.21
CA GLN A 72 0.06 -12.61 1.02
C GLN A 72 -0.23 -11.76 -0.20
N ILE A 73 0.79 -11.53 -1.00
CA ILE A 73 0.64 -10.80 -2.25
C ILE A 73 0.96 -11.77 -3.38
N ARG A 74 0.02 -11.93 -4.30
CA ARG A 74 0.15 -12.92 -5.38
C ARG A 74 0.10 -12.25 -6.73
N ASN A 75 0.80 -12.86 -7.68
CA ASN A 75 0.74 -12.49 -9.10
C ASN A 75 1.13 -11.05 -9.35
N ILE A 76 2.06 -10.55 -8.54
CA ILE A 76 2.58 -9.21 -8.71
C ILE A 76 3.87 -9.29 -9.50
N SER A 77 4.06 -8.35 -10.44
CA SER A 77 5.28 -8.31 -11.22
C SER A 77 6.45 -7.81 -10.38
N GLU A 78 7.65 -7.91 -10.94
CA GLU A 78 8.83 -7.40 -10.26
C GLU A 78 8.71 -5.90 -10.01
N VAL A 79 8.21 -5.16 -11.01
CA VAL A 79 8.02 -3.72 -10.86
C VAL A 79 7.05 -3.42 -9.73
N GLY A 80 5.93 -4.15 -9.69
CA GLY A 80 4.95 -3.96 -8.63
C GLY A 80 5.52 -4.29 -7.26
N SER A 81 6.27 -5.39 -7.18
CA SER A 81 6.89 -5.80 -5.92
C SER A 81 7.89 -4.76 -5.43
N ASP A 82 8.69 -4.22 -6.34
CA ASP A 82 9.65 -3.17 -5.97
C ASP A 82 8.94 -1.91 -5.49
N THR A 83 7.84 -1.54 -6.14
CA THR A 83 7.07 -0.38 -5.75
C THR A 83 6.47 -0.57 -4.36
N TYR A 84 5.96 -1.77 -4.09
CA TYR A 84 5.45 -2.12 -2.77
C TYR A 84 6.53 -2.00 -1.71
N GLU A 85 7.70 -2.61 -1.95
CA GLU A 85 8.77 -2.59 -0.96
C GLU A 85 9.27 -1.18 -0.70
N THR A 86 9.42 -0.38 -1.74
CA THR A 86 9.85 1.01 -1.56
C THR A 86 8.86 1.78 -0.70
N SER A 87 7.57 1.59 -0.97
CA SER A 87 6.53 2.26 -0.21
C SER A 87 6.58 1.85 1.26
N MET A 88 6.75 0.55 1.52
CA MET A 88 6.82 0.05 2.90
C MET A 88 8.07 0.56 3.62
N GLU A 89 9.19 0.59 2.92
CA GLU A 89 10.43 1.09 3.51
C GLU A 89 10.33 2.57 3.86
N ASN A 90 9.69 3.35 2.99
CA ASN A 90 9.50 4.76 3.27
C ASN A 90 8.61 4.97 4.49
N ALA A 91 7.54 4.18 4.59
CA ALA A 91 6.65 4.27 5.75
C ALA A 91 7.38 3.87 7.02
N GLU A 92 8.24 2.86 6.94
CA GLU A 92 8.99 2.41 8.09
C GLU A 92 9.96 3.50 8.55
N MET A 93 10.58 4.18 7.60
CA MET A 93 11.46 5.31 7.93
C MET A 93 10.69 6.43 8.61
N ILE A 94 9.48 6.73 8.13
CA ILE A 94 8.63 7.73 8.75
C ILE A 94 8.34 7.35 10.21
N SER A 95 8.04 6.08 10.45
CA SER A 95 7.69 5.63 11.79
C SER A 95 8.87 5.73 12.76
N LYS A 96 10.08 5.59 12.23
CA LYS A 96 11.29 5.69 13.05
C LYS A 96 11.74 7.12 13.27
N HIS A 97 11.26 8.04 12.44
CA HIS A 97 11.64 9.46 12.51
C HIS A 97 10.37 10.31 12.48
N PRO A 98 9.59 10.27 13.58
CA PRO A 98 8.30 10.97 13.60
C PRO A 98 8.40 12.46 13.34
N GLU A 99 9.55 13.06 13.59
CA GLU A 99 9.75 14.48 13.37
C GLU A 99 9.65 14.87 11.90
N HIS A 100 9.71 13.88 11.00
CA HIS A 100 9.63 14.12 9.57
C HIS A 100 8.25 13.81 8.97
N VAL A 101 7.30 13.41 9.81
CA VAL A 101 6.02 12.91 9.33
C VAL A 101 5.27 13.94 8.51
N ILE A 102 5.19 15.17 9.01
CA ILE A 102 4.42 16.21 8.31
C ILE A 102 5.04 16.50 6.94
N GLU A 103 6.35 16.63 6.91
CA GLU A 103 7.06 16.94 5.68
C GLU A 103 6.84 15.85 4.64
N ILE A 104 6.95 14.60 5.06
CA ILE A 104 6.80 13.46 4.15
C ILE A 104 5.37 13.35 3.66
N ASN A 105 4.40 13.59 4.53
CA ASN A 105 3.00 13.56 4.13
C ASN A 105 2.69 14.62 3.09
N GLN A 106 3.28 15.79 3.21
CA GLN A 106 3.10 16.83 2.21
C GLN A 106 3.66 16.40 0.86
N ILE A 107 4.81 15.77 0.87
CA ILE A 107 5.40 15.28 -0.38
C ILE A 107 4.50 14.26 -1.03
N VAL A 108 3.98 13.33 -0.26
CA VAL A 108 3.10 12.29 -0.79
C VAL A 108 1.84 12.90 -1.40
N ASP A 109 1.26 13.86 -0.72
CA ASP A 109 0.02 14.47 -1.19
C ASP A 109 0.21 15.34 -2.41
N ASN A 110 1.33 15.98 -2.48
CA ASN A 110 1.60 16.87 -3.58
C ASN A 110 2.20 16.19 -4.76
N THR A 111 2.63 15.19 -4.57
CA THR A 111 3.10 14.47 -5.46
C THR A 111 3.34 14.71 -6.43
N PRO A 112 3.21 14.61 -6.55
CA PRO A 112 3.75 14.38 -7.24
C PRO A 112 4.90 14.98 -7.27
N LYS A 113 5.10 15.47 -6.96
CA LYS A 113 5.74 16.06 -7.13
C LYS A 113 6.82 16.08 -6.98
N LYS A 114 7.27 16.03 -6.99
CA LYS A 114 8.10 16.21 -7.14
C LYS A 114 8.98 16.33 -6.53
N VAL A 115 9.08 16.40 -6.11
CA VAL A 115 9.78 16.66 -5.42
C VAL A 115 10.52 15.94 -4.88
N LEU A 116 10.35 15.10 -4.83
CA LEU A 116 11.03 14.37 -4.31
C LEU A 116 12.08 14.30 -4.91
N SER A 117 11.99 14.71 -5.53
CA SER A 117 12.89 14.57 -6.20
C SER A 117 13.83 15.02 -5.95
#